data_ccee639224a1d329b96562e8db6b7a5d
#
_entry.id   ccee639224a1d329b96562e8db6b7a5d
#
_cell.length_a   1.000
_cell.length_b   1.000
_cell.length_c   1.000
_cell.angle_alpha   90.00
_cell.angle_beta   90.00
_cell.angle_gamma   90.00
#
_symmetry.space_group_name_H-M   'P 1'
#
loop_
_entity.id
_entity.type
_entity.pdbx_description
1 polymer ?
#
loop_
_entity_poly.entity_id
_entity_poly.type
_entity_poly.pdbx_seq_one_letter_code
_entity_poly.pdbx_strand_id
1 'polypeptide(L)'
;RRPMTTKMRPFKETIPLDRAQALIDDAIRPIDRTERVALDAAHRRVLARDAVATADVPPFSRAAMDGYAVRAADTSGARRTSPAVLTCIETVFTGQMPERTVGPGQCTEIATGAPMPPGADAVVMVEQTDADSSQVLVFAAVETGHNIGRQGADIKAGQTILRAGEALNASRIGALAALGLAQVEVYARPRVAILSTGNEIVDPGQPLEPGQIYDI
;
A
#
# COMPACT_ATOMS: atom_id res chain seq x y z
N ARG A 1 -29.29 54.74 20.53
CA ARG A 1 -29.44 53.61 19.61
C ARG A 1 -30.81 53.71 18.96
N ARG A 2 -30.89 53.92 17.63
CA ARG A 2 -32.13 53.83 16.86
C ARG A 2 -32.56 52.37 16.79
N PRO A 3 -33.83 52.02 17.06
CA PRO A 3 -34.30 50.68 16.85
C PRO A 3 -34.24 50.36 15.35
N MET A 4 -33.51 49.30 14.97
CA MET A 4 -33.56 48.78 13.62
C MET A 4 -34.92 48.07 13.42
N THR A 5 -35.84 48.72 12.71
CA THR A 5 -37.06 48.10 12.26
C THR A 5 -36.73 47.17 11.09
N THR A 6 -36.49 45.89 11.36
CA THR A 6 -36.42 44.84 10.36
C THR A 6 -37.80 44.65 9.71
N LYS A 7 -37.98 45.17 8.51
CA LYS A 7 -39.16 44.83 7.72
C LYS A 7 -38.93 43.42 7.17
N MET A 8 -39.61 42.42 7.70
CA MET A 8 -39.68 41.07 7.05
C MET A 8 -40.14 41.27 5.61
N ARG A 9 -39.31 40.82 4.66
CA ARG A 9 -39.66 40.84 3.23
C ARG A 9 -39.93 39.41 2.79
N PRO A 10 -41.12 39.09 2.23
CA PRO A 10 -41.34 37.75 1.65
C PRO A 10 -40.38 37.51 0.48
N PHE A 11 -39.99 36.27 0.30
CA PHE A 11 -39.25 35.85 -0.91
C PHE A 11 -40.07 36.21 -2.14
N LYS A 12 -39.49 37.01 -3.04
CA LYS A 12 -40.18 37.44 -4.26
C LYS A 12 -40.09 36.39 -5.38
N GLU A 13 -39.00 35.65 -5.38
CA GLU A 13 -38.72 34.63 -6.42
C GLU A 13 -38.03 33.42 -5.79
N THR A 14 -38.35 32.23 -6.30
CA THR A 14 -37.65 30.97 -6.01
C THR A 14 -37.18 30.38 -7.33
N ILE A 15 -36.08 29.67 -7.30
CA ILE A 15 -35.57 28.95 -8.48
C ILE A 15 -35.73 27.44 -8.27
N PRO A 16 -35.97 26.65 -9.32
CA PRO A 16 -35.92 25.20 -9.25
C PRO A 16 -34.59 24.68 -8.77
N LEU A 17 -34.59 23.51 -8.10
CA LEU A 17 -33.39 22.91 -7.51
C LEU A 17 -32.28 22.64 -8.54
N ASP A 18 -32.65 22.14 -9.71
CA ASP A 18 -31.74 21.88 -10.82
C ASP A 18 -31.02 23.14 -11.31
N ARG A 19 -31.73 24.26 -11.36
CA ARG A 19 -31.13 25.56 -11.71
C ARG A 19 -30.22 26.06 -10.59
N ALA A 20 -30.58 25.87 -9.32
CA ALA A 20 -29.71 26.22 -8.20
C ALA A 20 -28.42 25.41 -8.24
N GLN A 21 -28.52 24.11 -8.50
CA GLN A 21 -27.37 23.21 -8.66
C GLN A 21 -26.46 23.68 -9.80
N ALA A 22 -27.04 23.96 -10.97
CA ALA A 22 -26.26 24.44 -12.12
C ALA A 22 -25.52 25.76 -11.83
N LEU A 23 -26.13 26.69 -11.10
CA LEU A 23 -25.47 27.94 -10.68
C LEU A 23 -24.31 27.72 -9.73
N ILE A 24 -24.44 26.74 -8.81
CA ILE A 24 -23.39 26.36 -7.88
C ILE A 24 -22.24 25.70 -8.67
N ASP A 25 -22.53 24.74 -9.53
CA ASP A 25 -21.52 24.04 -10.32
C ASP A 25 -20.74 24.98 -11.25
N ASP A 26 -21.40 25.99 -11.82
CA ASP A 26 -20.76 27.03 -12.65
C ASP A 26 -19.88 27.98 -11.82
N ALA A 27 -20.25 28.22 -10.57
CA ALA A 27 -19.50 29.11 -9.64
C ALA A 27 -18.32 28.40 -8.96
N ILE A 28 -18.37 27.08 -8.79
CA ILE A 28 -17.32 26.32 -8.14
C ILE A 28 -16.08 26.28 -9.02
N ARG A 29 -14.95 26.55 -8.42
CA ARG A 29 -13.62 26.31 -9.03
C ARG A 29 -12.91 25.25 -8.20
N PRO A 30 -12.60 24.08 -8.77
CA PRO A 30 -11.81 23.07 -8.10
C PRO A 30 -10.47 23.64 -7.61
N ILE A 31 -10.00 23.16 -6.47
CA ILE A 31 -8.68 23.53 -5.97
C ILE A 31 -7.64 22.89 -6.89
N ASP A 32 -6.82 23.70 -7.54
CA ASP A 32 -5.70 23.30 -8.39
C ASP A 32 -4.35 23.33 -7.67
N ARG A 33 -4.29 24.05 -6.54
CA ARG A 33 -3.10 24.16 -5.70
C ARG A 33 -2.77 22.81 -5.06
N THR A 34 -1.52 22.37 -5.23
CA THR A 34 -0.99 21.13 -4.65
C THR A 34 0.06 21.40 -3.58
N GLU A 35 0.32 20.41 -2.75
CA GLU A 35 1.39 20.40 -1.76
C GLU A 35 1.94 18.98 -1.57
N ARG A 36 3.22 18.88 -1.17
CA ARG A 36 3.81 17.59 -0.79
C ARG A 36 3.63 17.35 0.70
N VAL A 37 3.14 16.16 1.03
CA VAL A 37 2.96 15.74 2.42
C VAL A 37 3.64 14.39 2.65
N ALA A 38 4.12 14.15 3.86
CA ALA A 38 4.60 12.84 4.27
C ALA A 38 3.41 11.84 4.31
N LEU A 39 3.69 10.54 4.15
CA LEU A 39 2.63 9.52 4.10
C LEU A 39 1.78 9.46 5.37
N ASP A 40 2.36 9.71 6.54
CA ASP A 40 1.66 9.77 7.82
C ASP A 40 0.64 10.93 7.90
N ALA A 41 0.92 12.04 7.19
CA ALA A 41 0.04 13.19 7.07
C ALA A 41 -0.94 13.11 5.87
N ALA A 42 -0.86 12.04 5.07
CA ALA A 42 -1.63 11.91 3.83
C ALA A 42 -3.07 11.38 4.03
N HIS A 43 -3.43 10.91 5.21
CA HIS A 43 -4.79 10.39 5.47
C HIS A 43 -5.86 11.45 5.19
N ARG A 44 -6.91 11.03 4.46
CA ARG A 44 -8.03 11.89 4.02
C ARG A 44 -7.61 13.05 3.10
N ARG A 45 -6.41 13.00 2.52
CA ARG A 45 -5.99 13.90 1.45
C ARG A 45 -6.40 13.31 0.10
N VAL A 46 -6.44 14.14 -0.92
CA VAL A 46 -6.75 13.75 -2.31
C VAL A 46 -5.46 13.80 -3.10
N LEU A 47 -5.11 12.69 -3.74
CA LEU A 47 -3.89 12.55 -4.54
C LEU A 47 -3.94 13.48 -5.75
N ALA A 48 -2.88 14.24 -6.01
CA ALA A 48 -2.82 15.20 -7.10
C ALA A 48 -2.16 14.66 -8.37
N ARG A 49 -1.42 13.56 -8.27
CA ARG A 49 -0.76 12.87 -9.40
C ARG A 49 -0.90 11.37 -9.29
N ASP A 50 -0.91 10.70 -10.43
CA ASP A 50 -0.88 9.24 -10.48
C ASP A 50 0.35 8.68 -9.75
N ALA A 51 0.15 7.65 -8.96
CA ALA A 51 1.21 6.88 -8.35
C ALA A 51 1.49 5.66 -9.23
N VAL A 52 2.64 5.68 -9.90
CA VAL A 52 3.10 4.61 -10.79
C VAL A 52 4.27 3.90 -10.13
N ALA A 53 4.24 2.58 -10.12
CA ALA A 53 5.31 1.76 -9.59
C ALA A 53 6.59 1.91 -10.44
N THR A 54 7.71 2.26 -9.82
CA THR A 54 9.01 2.38 -10.48
C THR A 54 9.82 1.08 -10.45
N ALA A 55 9.40 0.12 -9.62
CA ALA A 55 10.00 -1.19 -9.46
C ALA A 55 8.93 -2.25 -9.18
N ASP A 56 9.27 -3.51 -9.35
CA ASP A 56 8.43 -4.64 -8.95
C ASP A 56 8.29 -4.74 -7.43
N VAL A 57 7.14 -5.23 -6.94
CA VAL A 57 6.94 -5.59 -5.53
C VAL A 57 6.46 -7.04 -5.45
N PRO A 58 7.21 -7.94 -4.83
CA PRO A 58 8.58 -7.76 -4.32
C PRO A 58 9.60 -7.56 -5.46
N PRO A 59 10.77 -6.93 -5.19
CA PRO A 59 11.74 -6.60 -6.21
C PRO A 59 12.58 -7.78 -6.70
N PHE A 60 12.45 -8.96 -6.09
CA PHE A 60 13.11 -10.20 -6.45
C PHE A 60 12.24 -11.42 -6.12
N SER A 61 12.49 -12.55 -6.75
CA SER A 61 11.90 -13.84 -6.34
C SER A 61 12.53 -14.32 -5.05
N ARG A 62 11.71 -14.81 -4.10
CA ARG A 62 12.12 -15.15 -2.74
C ARG A 62 11.56 -16.51 -2.31
N ALA A 63 12.22 -17.16 -1.37
CA ALA A 63 11.69 -18.36 -0.74
C ALA A 63 10.40 -18.04 0.02
N ALA A 64 9.37 -18.86 -0.18
CA ALA A 64 8.11 -18.76 0.57
C ALA A 64 8.13 -19.58 1.87
N MET A 65 9.09 -20.46 2.03
CA MET A 65 9.26 -21.38 3.16
C MET A 65 10.74 -21.51 3.53
N ASP A 66 11.02 -21.85 4.78
CA ASP A 66 12.35 -22.24 5.21
C ASP A 66 12.70 -23.61 4.62
N GLY A 67 13.93 -23.80 4.15
CA GLY A 67 14.37 -25.05 3.58
C GLY A 67 15.57 -24.92 2.66
N TYR A 68 15.54 -25.61 1.53
CA TYR A 68 16.65 -25.67 0.60
C TYR A 68 16.21 -25.25 -0.79
N ALA A 69 16.86 -24.23 -1.34
CA ALA A 69 16.73 -23.84 -2.74
C ALA A 69 17.47 -24.83 -3.62
N VAL A 70 16.75 -25.45 -4.54
CA VAL A 70 17.21 -26.56 -5.36
C VAL A 70 16.89 -26.33 -6.83
N ARG A 71 17.47 -27.11 -7.69
CA ARG A 71 16.95 -27.37 -9.02
C ARG A 71 15.91 -28.49 -8.91
N ALA A 72 14.67 -28.23 -9.32
CA ALA A 72 13.57 -29.18 -9.22
C ALA A 72 13.93 -30.53 -9.90
N ALA A 73 14.66 -30.49 -11.02
CA ALA A 73 15.14 -31.69 -11.75
C ALA A 73 15.98 -32.61 -10.87
N ASP A 74 16.76 -32.07 -9.93
CA ASP A 74 17.64 -32.88 -9.06
C ASP A 74 16.87 -33.59 -7.94
N THR A 75 15.59 -33.24 -7.73
CA THR A 75 14.69 -33.89 -6.76
C THR A 75 13.79 -34.94 -7.41
N SER A 76 13.89 -35.14 -8.72
CA SER A 76 13.00 -36.03 -9.46
C SER A 76 13.05 -37.47 -8.90
N GLY A 77 11.86 -37.98 -8.55
CA GLY A 77 11.73 -39.34 -7.96
C GLY A 77 12.14 -39.43 -6.48
N ALA A 78 12.56 -38.33 -5.85
CA ALA A 78 12.90 -38.32 -4.42
C ALA A 78 11.72 -38.75 -3.55
N ARG A 79 11.96 -39.62 -2.59
CA ARG A 79 11.02 -40.14 -1.59
C ARG A 79 11.76 -40.64 -0.37
N ARG A 80 11.06 -40.86 0.75
CA ARG A 80 11.67 -41.28 2.03
C ARG A 80 12.50 -42.58 1.90
N THR A 81 12.12 -43.49 1.01
CA THR A 81 12.83 -44.75 0.80
C THR A 81 13.97 -44.67 -0.25
N SER A 82 14.06 -43.55 -0.95
CA SER A 82 15.08 -43.24 -1.96
C SER A 82 15.25 -41.73 -2.07
N PRO A 83 15.93 -41.09 -1.09
CA PRO A 83 16.14 -39.67 -1.09
C PRO A 83 17.06 -39.21 -2.20
N ALA A 84 16.86 -37.98 -2.70
CA ALA A 84 17.90 -37.32 -3.47
C ALA A 84 18.96 -36.78 -2.50
N VAL A 85 20.22 -36.86 -2.88
CA VAL A 85 21.36 -36.38 -2.08
C VAL A 85 21.93 -35.15 -2.77
N LEU A 86 21.88 -34.03 -2.08
CA LEU A 86 22.38 -32.75 -2.59
C LEU A 86 23.51 -32.23 -1.69
N THR A 87 24.42 -31.44 -2.27
CA THR A 87 25.49 -30.77 -1.51
C THR A 87 25.06 -29.34 -1.22
N CYS A 88 24.96 -28.97 0.05
CA CYS A 88 24.70 -27.61 0.45
C CYS A 88 25.97 -26.76 0.26
N ILE A 89 25.86 -25.72 -0.56
CA ILE A 89 27.00 -24.87 -0.93
C ILE A 89 27.02 -23.54 -0.23
N GLU A 90 25.87 -23.11 0.30
CA GLU A 90 25.68 -21.79 0.91
C GLU A 90 24.46 -21.78 1.82
N THR A 91 24.44 -20.89 2.83
CA THR A 91 23.24 -20.56 3.62
C THR A 91 22.90 -19.09 3.41
N VAL A 92 21.65 -18.78 3.02
CA VAL A 92 21.18 -17.43 2.71
C VAL A 92 20.03 -17.04 3.65
N PHE A 93 20.26 -16.01 4.45
CA PHE A 93 19.24 -15.43 5.34
C PHE A 93 18.52 -14.25 4.69
N THR A 94 17.35 -13.93 5.21
CA THR A 94 16.59 -12.75 4.79
C THR A 94 17.42 -11.48 4.93
N GLY A 95 17.45 -10.65 3.88
CA GLY A 95 18.27 -9.44 3.81
C GLY A 95 19.69 -9.66 3.28
N GLN A 96 20.06 -10.90 2.98
CA GLN A 96 21.33 -11.23 2.34
C GLN A 96 21.09 -11.58 0.86
N MET A 97 22.07 -11.32 0.02
CA MET A 97 22.06 -11.77 -1.39
C MET A 97 22.86 -13.05 -1.50
N PRO A 98 22.36 -14.06 -2.26
CA PRO A 98 23.14 -15.26 -2.56
C PRO A 98 24.38 -14.92 -3.39
N GLU A 99 25.50 -15.51 -3.04
CA GLU A 99 26.80 -15.30 -3.72
C GLU A 99 27.12 -16.42 -4.69
N ARG A 100 26.48 -17.61 -4.52
CA ARG A 100 26.76 -18.80 -5.31
C ARG A 100 25.60 -19.16 -6.24
N THR A 101 25.93 -19.78 -7.35
CA THR A 101 24.98 -20.35 -8.29
C THR A 101 24.78 -21.83 -7.99
N VAL A 102 23.53 -22.26 -7.84
CA VAL A 102 23.17 -23.66 -7.61
C VAL A 102 23.33 -24.45 -8.91
N GLY A 103 24.31 -25.36 -8.92
CA GLY A 103 24.56 -26.28 -10.01
C GLY A 103 23.82 -27.64 -9.84
N PRO A 104 24.00 -28.60 -10.78
CA PRO A 104 23.47 -29.96 -10.63
C PRO A 104 23.97 -30.63 -9.34
N GLY A 105 23.07 -31.28 -8.61
CA GLY A 105 23.36 -31.96 -7.35
C GLY A 105 23.71 -31.05 -6.18
N GLN A 106 23.44 -29.76 -6.31
CA GLN A 106 23.71 -28.75 -5.25
C GLN A 106 22.40 -28.11 -4.73
N CYS A 107 22.46 -27.55 -3.52
CA CYS A 107 21.41 -26.75 -2.94
C CYS A 107 22.00 -25.61 -2.11
N THR A 108 21.15 -24.66 -1.78
CA THR A 108 21.44 -23.57 -0.84
C THR A 108 20.42 -23.64 0.28
N GLU A 109 20.86 -23.68 1.54
CA GLU A 109 19.96 -23.48 2.68
C GLU A 109 19.40 -22.06 2.63
N ILE A 110 18.08 -21.90 2.73
CA ILE A 110 17.43 -20.63 2.50
C ILE A 110 16.32 -20.36 3.53
N ALA A 111 16.33 -19.18 4.11
CA ALA A 111 15.28 -18.73 5.00
C ALA A 111 14.11 -18.12 4.23
N THR A 112 12.90 -18.24 4.80
CA THR A 112 11.68 -17.58 4.28
C THR A 112 11.93 -16.09 4.02
N GLY A 113 11.58 -15.64 2.82
CA GLY A 113 11.78 -14.23 2.40
C GLY A 113 13.15 -13.90 1.83
N ALA A 114 14.13 -14.81 1.92
CA ALA A 114 15.45 -14.62 1.31
C ALA A 114 15.40 -14.72 -0.22
N PRO A 115 16.23 -13.96 -0.95
CA PRO A 115 16.29 -14.01 -2.40
C PRO A 115 16.68 -15.39 -2.91
N MET A 116 16.02 -15.84 -3.98
CA MET A 116 16.36 -17.10 -4.63
C MET A 116 17.77 -17.05 -5.25
N PRO A 117 18.65 -18.04 -4.98
CA PRO A 117 19.96 -18.11 -5.60
C PRO A 117 19.83 -18.40 -7.11
N PRO A 118 20.73 -17.86 -7.93
CA PRO A 118 20.80 -18.20 -9.34
C PRO A 118 20.93 -19.73 -9.53
N GLY A 119 20.26 -20.28 -10.54
CA GLY A 119 20.27 -21.70 -10.85
C GLY A 119 19.26 -22.55 -10.08
N ALA A 120 18.75 -22.12 -8.94
CA ALA A 120 17.66 -22.78 -8.25
C ALA A 120 16.29 -22.32 -8.80
N ASP A 121 15.36 -23.24 -8.92
CA ASP A 121 14.01 -23.00 -9.45
C ASP A 121 12.88 -23.56 -8.57
N ALA A 122 13.22 -24.09 -7.39
CA ALA A 122 12.26 -24.57 -6.39
C ALA A 122 12.86 -24.49 -4.98
N VAL A 123 11.99 -24.54 -3.96
CA VAL A 123 12.40 -24.71 -2.55
C VAL A 123 11.73 -25.94 -1.98
N VAL A 124 12.55 -26.82 -1.41
CA VAL A 124 12.10 -27.96 -0.59
C VAL A 124 12.03 -27.50 0.85
N MET A 125 10.91 -27.73 1.52
CA MET A 125 10.72 -27.35 2.93
C MET A 125 11.68 -28.14 3.83
N VAL A 126 12.15 -27.54 4.90
CA VAL A 126 13.08 -28.17 5.86
C VAL A 126 12.53 -29.46 6.43
N GLU A 127 11.20 -29.56 6.63
CA GLU A 127 10.52 -30.78 7.15
C GLU A 127 10.58 -31.98 6.18
N GLN A 128 10.94 -31.73 4.94
CA GLN A 128 11.09 -32.75 3.89
C GLN A 128 12.57 -33.08 3.61
N THR A 129 13.44 -32.68 4.51
CA THR A 129 14.89 -32.88 4.39
C THR A 129 15.50 -33.41 5.66
N ASP A 130 16.72 -33.92 5.55
CA ASP A 130 17.61 -34.22 6.67
C ASP A 130 19.03 -33.81 6.23
N ALA A 131 19.72 -33.08 7.12
CA ALA A 131 21.04 -32.55 6.77
C ALA A 131 22.12 -33.05 7.73
N ASP A 132 23.20 -33.54 7.17
CA ASP A 132 24.40 -33.88 7.90
C ASP A 132 25.61 -33.14 7.26
N SER A 133 26.10 -32.14 8.01
CA SER A 133 27.22 -31.28 7.59
C SER A 133 26.90 -30.57 6.26
N SER A 134 27.50 -30.97 5.15
CA SER A 134 27.27 -30.38 3.83
C SER A 134 26.33 -31.18 2.93
N GLN A 135 25.91 -32.39 3.36
CA GLN A 135 24.98 -33.22 2.61
C GLN A 135 23.54 -33.04 3.09
N VAL A 136 22.63 -32.92 2.13
CA VAL A 136 21.20 -32.78 2.39
C VAL A 136 20.46 -33.89 1.71
N LEU A 137 19.75 -34.70 2.48
CA LEU A 137 18.83 -35.73 2.00
C LEU A 137 17.46 -35.11 1.76
N VAL A 138 16.98 -35.15 0.54
CA VAL A 138 15.68 -34.62 0.14
C VAL A 138 14.69 -35.76 -0.03
N PHE A 139 13.60 -35.75 0.72
CA PHE A 139 12.60 -36.83 0.79
C PHE A 139 11.36 -36.61 -0.07
N ALA A 140 11.28 -35.47 -0.80
CA ALA A 140 10.15 -35.14 -1.64
C ALA A 140 10.64 -34.54 -2.97
N ALA A 141 10.03 -34.96 -4.07
CA ALA A 141 10.20 -34.30 -5.35
C ALA A 141 9.37 -33.02 -5.37
N VAL A 142 9.93 -31.96 -5.94
CA VAL A 142 9.26 -30.67 -6.12
C VAL A 142 9.26 -30.27 -7.59
N GLU A 143 8.28 -29.46 -7.98
CA GLU A 143 8.20 -28.89 -9.33
C GLU A 143 8.81 -27.49 -9.38
N THR A 144 9.22 -27.06 -10.58
CA THR A 144 9.69 -25.70 -10.81
C THR A 144 8.67 -24.66 -10.34
N GLY A 145 9.13 -23.69 -9.55
CA GLY A 145 8.31 -22.64 -8.95
C GLY A 145 7.69 -23.03 -7.61
N HIS A 146 7.90 -24.25 -7.13
CA HIS A 146 7.39 -24.70 -5.83
C HIS A 146 8.00 -23.88 -4.69
N ASN A 147 7.15 -23.37 -3.77
CA ASN A 147 7.54 -22.53 -2.62
C ASN A 147 8.37 -21.29 -2.98
N ILE A 148 8.12 -20.69 -4.14
CA ILE A 148 8.75 -19.43 -4.56
C ILE A 148 7.71 -18.33 -4.69
N GLY A 149 7.87 -17.25 -3.93
CA GLY A 149 7.22 -15.97 -4.17
C GLY A 149 7.90 -15.25 -5.33
N ARG A 150 7.19 -15.06 -6.45
CA ARG A 150 7.78 -14.49 -7.67
C ARG A 150 7.98 -12.99 -7.54
N GLN A 151 9.04 -12.49 -8.17
CA GLN A 151 9.23 -11.05 -8.38
C GLN A 151 8.00 -10.42 -9.06
N GLY A 152 7.58 -9.26 -8.57
CA GLY A 152 6.44 -8.53 -9.13
C GLY A 152 5.09 -9.23 -8.98
N ALA A 153 4.97 -10.17 -8.03
CA ALA A 153 3.72 -10.89 -7.80
C ALA A 153 2.60 -9.96 -7.31
N ASP A 154 2.93 -8.95 -6.52
CA ASP A 154 1.97 -8.01 -5.94
C ASP A 154 1.78 -6.78 -6.84
N ILE A 155 2.89 -6.17 -7.29
CA ILE A 155 2.90 -4.97 -8.14
C ILE A 155 4.01 -5.10 -9.18
N LYS A 156 3.70 -4.75 -10.43
CA LYS A 156 4.70 -4.71 -11.51
C LYS A 156 5.17 -3.28 -11.77
N ALA A 157 6.44 -3.13 -12.10
CA ALA A 157 6.99 -1.87 -12.58
C ALA A 157 6.16 -1.31 -13.77
N GLY A 158 5.88 -0.01 -13.76
CA GLY A 158 5.01 0.66 -14.73
C GLY A 158 3.51 0.57 -14.43
N GLN A 159 3.07 -0.19 -13.43
CA GLN A 159 1.68 -0.27 -13.05
C GLN A 159 1.23 1.01 -12.32
N THR A 160 0.12 1.61 -12.74
CA THR A 160 -0.55 2.67 -11.99
C THR A 160 -1.32 2.06 -10.82
N ILE A 161 -0.94 2.42 -9.61
CA ILE A 161 -1.52 1.89 -8.37
C ILE A 161 -2.67 2.78 -7.88
N LEU A 162 -2.50 4.08 -7.94
CA LEU A 162 -3.54 5.07 -7.62
C LEU A 162 -3.54 6.17 -8.66
N ARG A 163 -4.71 6.74 -8.89
CA ARG A 163 -4.89 7.84 -9.83
C ARG A 163 -5.05 9.18 -9.11
N ALA A 164 -4.69 10.26 -9.78
CA ALA A 164 -5.02 11.60 -9.33
C ALA A 164 -6.54 11.73 -9.10
N GLY A 165 -6.92 12.48 -8.06
CA GLY A 165 -8.32 12.64 -7.65
C GLY A 165 -8.79 11.60 -6.63
N GLU A 166 -8.01 10.55 -6.35
CA GLU A 166 -8.39 9.55 -5.35
C GLU A 166 -8.10 10.02 -3.92
N ALA A 167 -9.10 9.85 -3.03
CA ALA A 167 -8.93 10.13 -1.61
C ALA A 167 -8.09 9.03 -0.94
N LEU A 168 -7.11 9.42 -0.14
CA LEU A 168 -6.18 8.53 0.53
C LEU A 168 -6.74 7.99 1.84
N ASN A 169 -6.93 6.68 1.92
CA ASN A 169 -7.24 5.92 3.13
C ASN A 169 -6.03 5.09 3.57
N ALA A 170 -6.13 4.37 4.68
CA ALA A 170 -5.03 3.57 5.23
C ALA A 170 -4.49 2.52 4.23
N SER A 171 -5.37 1.82 3.50
CA SER A 171 -4.97 0.82 2.51
C SER A 171 -4.18 1.44 1.35
N ARG A 172 -4.65 2.57 0.83
CA ARG A 172 -3.97 3.31 -0.25
C ARG A 172 -2.62 3.87 0.19
N ILE A 173 -2.53 4.35 1.43
CA ILE A 173 -1.26 4.78 2.02
C ILE A 173 -0.29 3.61 2.13
N GLY A 174 -0.78 2.43 2.55
CA GLY A 174 0.02 1.20 2.56
C GLY A 174 0.55 0.81 1.18
N ALA A 175 -0.27 0.93 0.14
CA ALA A 175 0.16 0.69 -1.24
C ALA A 175 1.24 1.69 -1.70
N LEU A 176 1.10 2.98 -1.36
CA LEU A 176 2.12 4.00 -1.64
C LEU A 176 3.44 3.73 -0.89
N ALA A 177 3.34 3.27 0.37
CA ALA A 177 4.51 2.87 1.14
C ALA A 177 5.22 1.65 0.53
N ALA A 178 4.47 0.67 0.00
CA ALA A 178 5.03 -0.48 -0.70
C ALA A 178 5.81 -0.09 -1.97
N LEU A 179 5.48 1.06 -2.59
CA LEU A 179 6.26 1.65 -3.68
C LEU A 179 7.53 2.38 -3.23
N GLY A 180 7.81 2.43 -1.92
CA GLY A 180 8.96 3.15 -1.35
C GLY A 180 8.77 4.68 -1.29
N LEU A 181 7.54 5.18 -1.45
CA LEU A 181 7.28 6.62 -1.40
C LEU A 181 7.25 7.10 0.05
N ALA A 182 8.07 8.07 0.39
CA ALA A 182 8.04 8.74 1.70
C ALA A 182 7.08 9.93 1.74
N GLN A 183 6.82 10.54 0.58
CA GLN A 183 5.97 11.70 0.40
C GLN A 183 5.13 11.55 -0.86
N VAL A 184 3.98 12.21 -0.87
CA VAL A 184 3.07 12.26 -2.02
C VAL A 184 2.61 13.68 -2.28
N GLU A 185 2.28 13.98 -3.54
CA GLU A 185 1.67 15.24 -3.94
C GLU A 185 0.15 15.12 -3.84
N VAL A 186 -0.46 16.01 -3.09
CA VAL A 186 -1.89 16.03 -2.83
C VAL A 186 -2.47 17.41 -3.10
N TYR A 187 -3.76 17.49 -3.38
CA TYR A 187 -4.44 18.78 -3.44
C TYR A 187 -4.45 19.44 -2.06
N ALA A 188 -4.21 20.75 -2.01
CA ALA A 188 -4.23 21.52 -0.79
C ALA A 188 -5.64 21.53 -0.16
N ARG A 189 -5.70 21.63 1.16
CA ARG A 189 -7.00 21.79 1.84
C ARG A 189 -7.64 23.13 1.52
N PRO A 190 -8.98 23.21 1.35
CA PRO A 190 -9.69 24.46 1.24
C PRO A 190 -9.54 25.30 2.52
N ARG A 191 -9.55 26.61 2.37
CA ARG A 191 -9.78 27.51 3.48
C ARG A 191 -11.28 27.81 3.52
N VAL A 192 -11.92 27.47 4.61
CA VAL A 192 -13.35 27.69 4.82
C VAL A 192 -13.50 28.76 5.90
N ALA A 193 -14.24 29.81 5.60
CA ALA A 193 -14.69 30.77 6.59
C ALA A 193 -16.15 30.46 6.94
N ILE A 194 -16.44 30.30 8.21
CA ILE A 194 -17.80 30.12 8.72
C ILE A 194 -18.18 31.42 9.41
N LEU A 195 -19.32 31.99 9.01
CA LEU A 195 -19.83 33.25 9.59
C LEU A 195 -21.20 32.96 10.20
N SER A 196 -21.26 32.97 11.49
CA SER A 196 -22.52 32.91 12.21
C SER A 196 -23.13 34.31 12.27
N THR A 197 -24.41 34.39 11.93
CA THR A 197 -25.13 35.67 11.90
C THR A 197 -26.44 35.57 12.67
N GLY A 198 -26.67 36.53 13.57
CA GLY A 198 -27.88 36.60 14.39
C GLY A 198 -27.59 37.35 15.67
N ASN A 199 -28.51 38.16 16.12
CA ASN A 199 -28.38 38.87 17.41
C ASN A 199 -28.64 37.95 18.61
N GLU A 200 -29.16 36.74 18.33
CA GLU A 200 -29.43 35.68 19.29
C GLU A 200 -28.24 34.78 19.53
N ILE A 201 -27.19 34.84 18.68
CA ILE A 201 -26.07 33.91 18.72
C ILE A 201 -25.02 34.40 19.72
N VAL A 202 -24.58 33.48 20.59
CA VAL A 202 -23.59 33.74 21.63
C VAL A 202 -22.53 32.63 21.60
N ASP A 203 -21.28 32.97 21.78
CA ASP A 203 -20.18 32.04 21.86
C ASP A 203 -20.37 31.00 23.00
N PRO A 204 -20.04 29.71 22.79
CA PRO A 204 -20.05 28.72 23.85
C PRO A 204 -19.20 29.16 25.05
N GLY A 205 -19.76 28.96 26.27
CA GLY A 205 -19.11 29.36 27.52
C GLY A 205 -19.49 30.76 28.01
N GLN A 206 -20.22 31.56 27.26
CA GLN A 206 -20.83 32.78 27.73
C GLN A 206 -22.23 32.50 28.32
N PRO A 207 -22.72 33.27 29.33
CA PRO A 207 -24.07 33.12 29.85
C PRO A 207 -25.08 33.53 28.76
N LEU A 208 -26.19 32.77 28.65
CA LEU A 208 -27.29 33.07 27.75
C LEU A 208 -28.28 34.05 28.41
N GLU A 209 -28.66 35.07 27.68
CA GLU A 209 -29.82 35.91 28.01
C GLU A 209 -31.11 35.31 27.40
N PRO A 210 -32.30 35.71 27.89
CA PRO A 210 -33.55 35.27 27.27
C PRO A 210 -33.61 35.59 25.77
N GLY A 211 -33.87 34.57 24.95
CA GLY A 211 -33.91 34.68 23.49
C GLY A 211 -32.56 34.46 22.78
N GLN A 212 -31.51 34.08 23.50
CA GLN A 212 -30.21 33.74 22.93
C GLN A 212 -29.99 32.24 22.85
N ILE A 213 -29.13 31.83 21.91
CA ILE A 213 -28.69 30.44 21.67
C ILE A 213 -27.18 30.39 21.47
N TYR A 214 -26.55 29.26 21.74
CA TYR A 214 -25.14 29.10 21.44
C TYR A 214 -24.89 28.90 19.95
N ASP A 215 -23.75 29.42 19.49
CA ASP A 215 -23.17 29.09 18.17
C ASP A 215 -22.73 27.63 18.12
N ILE A 216 -23.15 26.85 17.06
CA ILE A 216 -22.91 25.42 16.91
C ILE A 216 -22.27 25.11 15.55
#